data_c7e170f41fb81768f4f25e53157a73a3
#
_entry.id   c7e170f41fb81768f4f25e53157a73a3
#
_cell.length_a   1.000
_cell.length_b   1.000
_cell.length_c   1.000
_cell.angle_alpha   90.00
_cell.angle_beta   90.00
_cell.angle_gamma   90.00
#
_symmetry.space_group_name_H-M   'P 1'
#
loop_
_entity.id
_entity.type
_entity.pdbx_description
1 polymer ?
#
loop_
_entity_poly.entity_id
_entity_poly.type
_entity_poly.pdbx_seq_one_letter_code
_entity_poly.pdbx_strand_id
1 'polypeptide(L)'
;SFREEYLALTAAQEGAAGQDYECFPELQIEKIFEQLFEKKGIRAERERLGWNAAQLFRILSIDYIRLYPGVKEALRTLREDGHRLWLLSNAQRVFTAYEMEALGLTDCFDGIYISSDYGCRKPDRRFFDALLTEQGVRPEEALMIGNDLQTDIAGGRNAGMKTLYIHSNLSPAADEAAESDGAAGADYRVEGADWFEIEKRIREICLRG
;
A
#
# COMPACT_ATOMS: atom_id res chain seq x y z
N SER A 1 -27.18 14.44 -1.10
CA SER A 1 -27.20 12.99 -1.45
C SER A 1 -26.14 12.24 -0.66
N PHE A 2 -26.23 10.90 -0.60
CA PHE A 2 -25.22 10.05 0.05
C PHE A 2 -23.81 10.36 -0.47
N ARG A 3 -23.65 10.48 -1.78
CA ARG A 3 -22.38 10.81 -2.44
C ARG A 3 -21.80 12.15 -1.96
N GLU A 4 -22.63 13.18 -1.86
CA GLU A 4 -22.18 14.50 -1.41
C GLU A 4 -21.76 14.49 0.05
N GLU A 5 -22.52 13.80 0.92
CA GLU A 5 -22.19 13.66 2.33
C GLU A 5 -20.90 12.83 2.53
N TYR A 6 -20.72 11.77 1.75
CA TYR A 6 -19.51 10.97 1.72
C TYR A 6 -18.27 11.80 1.34
N LEU A 7 -18.35 12.52 0.21
CA LEU A 7 -17.25 13.37 -0.28
C LEU A 7 -16.92 14.50 0.71
N ALA A 8 -17.93 15.09 1.34
CA ALA A 8 -17.71 16.13 2.35
C ALA A 8 -17.01 15.59 3.61
N LEU A 9 -17.35 14.37 4.07
CA LEU A 9 -16.69 13.74 5.21
C LEU A 9 -15.26 13.35 4.91
N THR A 10 -15.00 12.81 3.71
CA THR A 10 -13.66 12.45 3.25
C THR A 10 -12.77 13.70 3.19
N ALA A 11 -13.23 14.77 2.55
CA ALA A 11 -12.50 16.03 2.45
C ALA A 11 -12.24 16.68 3.83
N ALA A 12 -13.19 16.56 4.77
CA ALA A 12 -13.02 17.09 6.12
C ALA A 12 -11.93 16.32 6.91
N GLN A 13 -11.83 15.01 6.73
CA GLN A 13 -10.77 14.21 7.37
C GLN A 13 -9.40 14.47 6.75
N GLU A 14 -9.31 14.59 5.43
CA GLU A 14 -8.07 14.95 4.73
C GLU A 14 -7.61 16.36 5.11
N GLY A 15 -8.53 17.33 5.21
CA GLY A 15 -8.23 18.70 5.60
C GLY A 15 -7.87 18.90 7.09
N ALA A 16 -8.28 17.99 7.98
CA ALA A 16 -7.96 18.05 9.40
C ALA A 16 -6.54 17.62 9.73
N ALA A 17 -5.82 17.02 8.79
CA ALA A 17 -4.49 16.47 9.01
C ALA A 17 -3.34 17.50 8.95
N GLY A 18 -3.63 18.79 8.85
CA GLY A 18 -2.63 19.86 8.85
C GLY A 18 -1.96 20.11 7.50
N GLN A 19 -1.41 21.32 7.33
CA GLN A 19 -0.74 21.74 6.09
C GLN A 19 0.78 21.41 6.09
N ASP A 20 1.19 20.34 6.73
CA ASP A 20 2.57 19.87 6.62
C ASP A 20 2.76 19.18 5.26
N TYR A 21 3.60 19.76 4.43
CA TYR A 21 3.89 19.25 3.07
C TYR A 21 4.44 17.83 3.03
N GLU A 22 4.89 17.29 4.16
CA GLU A 22 5.39 15.90 4.29
C GLU A 22 4.37 14.96 4.94
N CYS A 23 3.17 15.45 5.25
CA CYS A 23 2.13 14.67 5.92
C CYS A 23 1.13 14.14 4.90
N PHE A 24 1.10 12.84 4.75
CA PHE A 24 0.13 12.14 3.88
C PHE A 24 -0.85 11.35 4.75
N PRO A 25 -1.92 11.98 5.24
CA PRO A 25 -2.90 11.34 6.11
C PRO A 25 -3.65 10.25 5.36
N GLU A 26 -4.02 9.22 6.09
CA GLU A 26 -4.90 8.16 5.60
C GLU A 26 -6.16 8.08 6.45
N LEU A 27 -7.28 7.94 5.80
CA LEU A 27 -8.58 7.76 6.45
C LEU A 27 -8.94 6.27 6.56
N GLN A 28 -9.89 5.97 7.45
CA GLN A 28 -10.55 4.67 7.53
C GLN A 28 -11.94 4.78 6.93
N ILE A 29 -12.18 4.14 5.80
CA ILE A 29 -13.45 4.28 5.06
C ILE A 29 -14.66 3.79 5.87
N GLU A 30 -14.50 2.77 6.70
CA GLU A 30 -15.56 2.28 7.60
C GLU A 30 -16.00 3.36 8.57
N LYS A 31 -15.11 4.25 9.02
CA LYS A 31 -15.44 5.38 9.90
C LYS A 31 -16.27 6.44 9.18
N ILE A 32 -16.07 6.62 7.88
CA ILE A 32 -16.93 7.48 7.05
C ILE A 32 -18.36 6.92 7.04
N PHE A 33 -18.52 5.62 6.82
CA PHE A 33 -19.83 4.96 6.86
C PHE A 33 -20.49 5.04 8.25
N GLU A 34 -19.71 4.85 9.32
CA GLU A 34 -20.22 5.03 10.69
C GLU A 34 -20.81 6.44 10.92
N GLN A 35 -20.09 7.48 10.47
CA GLN A 35 -20.56 8.86 10.57
C GLN A 35 -21.82 9.11 9.73
N LEU A 36 -21.91 8.52 8.54
CA LEU A 36 -23.11 8.59 7.71
C LEU A 36 -24.32 7.95 8.38
N PHE A 37 -24.14 6.78 9.01
CA PHE A 37 -25.21 6.12 9.79
C PHE A 37 -25.63 6.97 10.97
N GLU A 38 -24.69 7.56 11.69
CA GLU A 38 -25.00 8.45 12.82
C GLU A 38 -25.82 9.68 12.39
N LYS A 39 -25.44 10.32 11.29
CA LYS A 39 -26.21 11.44 10.69
C LYS A 39 -27.63 11.04 10.30
N LYS A 40 -27.89 9.77 10.02
CA LYS A 40 -29.22 9.22 9.73
C LYS A 40 -29.95 8.71 10.99
N GLY A 41 -29.39 8.94 12.17
CA GLY A 41 -29.98 8.55 13.46
C GLY A 41 -29.74 7.10 13.86
N ILE A 42 -28.95 6.36 13.11
CA ILE A 42 -28.58 4.96 13.41
C ILE A 42 -27.36 4.96 14.33
N ARG A 43 -27.56 4.62 15.60
CA ARG A 43 -26.50 4.63 16.62
C ARG A 43 -26.11 3.24 17.10
N ALA A 44 -27.08 2.32 17.15
CA ALA A 44 -26.83 0.94 17.57
C ALA A 44 -25.99 0.20 16.51
N GLU A 45 -25.00 -0.57 16.98
CA GLU A 45 -24.13 -1.42 16.15
C GLU A 45 -23.42 -0.66 14.99
N ARG A 46 -23.23 0.64 15.16
CA ARG A 46 -22.70 1.55 14.14
C ARG A 46 -21.36 1.08 13.55
N GLU A 47 -20.46 0.59 14.38
CA GLU A 47 -19.15 0.08 13.95
C GLU A 47 -19.29 -1.13 13.02
N ARG A 48 -20.14 -2.10 13.41
CA ARG A 48 -20.43 -3.27 12.58
C ARG A 48 -21.08 -2.89 11.26
N LEU A 49 -22.02 -1.94 11.29
CA LEU A 49 -22.67 -1.44 10.08
C LEU A 49 -21.70 -0.68 9.18
N GLY A 50 -20.81 0.13 9.75
CA GLY A 50 -19.76 0.83 9.01
C GLY A 50 -18.83 -0.12 8.29
N TRP A 51 -18.34 -1.14 9.00
CA TRP A 51 -17.50 -2.19 8.44
C TRP A 51 -18.19 -2.94 7.29
N ASN A 52 -19.43 -3.42 7.52
CA ASN A 52 -20.19 -4.15 6.51
C ASN A 52 -20.50 -3.28 5.28
N ALA A 53 -20.81 -2.00 5.47
CA ALA A 53 -21.06 -1.07 4.37
C ALA A 53 -19.80 -0.82 3.54
N ALA A 54 -18.63 -0.70 4.17
CA ALA A 54 -17.37 -0.57 3.49
C ALA A 54 -17.05 -1.82 2.65
N GLN A 55 -17.22 -3.02 3.22
CA GLN A 55 -17.03 -4.27 2.46
C GLN A 55 -17.99 -4.37 1.28
N LEU A 56 -19.28 -4.07 1.49
CA LEU A 56 -20.26 -4.07 0.40
C LEU A 56 -19.91 -3.07 -0.70
N PHE A 57 -19.49 -1.86 -0.30
CA PHE A 57 -19.00 -0.85 -1.24
C PHE A 57 -17.86 -1.39 -2.11
N ARG A 58 -16.88 -2.06 -1.49
CA ARG A 58 -15.75 -2.65 -2.21
C ARG A 58 -16.18 -3.75 -3.18
N ILE A 59 -17.04 -4.67 -2.73
CA ILE A 59 -17.56 -5.77 -3.56
C ILE A 59 -18.31 -5.24 -4.79
N LEU A 60 -19.08 -4.16 -4.63
CA LEU A 60 -19.84 -3.55 -5.73
C LEU A 60 -18.98 -2.69 -6.66
N SER A 61 -17.79 -2.28 -6.24
CA SER A 61 -16.88 -1.41 -7.01
C SER A 61 -15.71 -2.14 -7.66
N ILE A 62 -15.50 -3.41 -7.37
CA ILE A 62 -14.41 -4.20 -7.95
C ILE A 62 -14.91 -5.03 -9.12
N ASP A 63 -14.23 -4.95 -10.26
CA ASP A 63 -14.57 -5.78 -11.42
C ASP A 63 -13.97 -7.18 -11.29
N TYR A 64 -12.72 -7.29 -10.84
CA TYR A 64 -12.04 -8.56 -10.59
C TYR A 64 -10.86 -8.38 -9.63
N ILE A 65 -10.43 -9.47 -9.03
CA ILE A 65 -9.20 -9.56 -8.25
C ILE A 65 -8.42 -10.80 -8.68
N ARG A 66 -7.14 -10.64 -9.00
CA ARG A 66 -6.26 -11.74 -9.39
C ARG A 66 -4.80 -11.38 -9.16
N LEU A 67 -3.97 -12.40 -9.01
CA LEU A 67 -2.52 -12.26 -8.99
C LEU A 67 -1.95 -12.28 -10.41
N TYR A 68 -0.82 -11.62 -10.59
CA TYR A 68 0.02 -11.91 -11.75
C TYR A 68 0.55 -13.34 -11.67
N PRO A 69 0.79 -13.99 -12.82
CA PRO A 69 1.43 -15.31 -12.84
C PRO A 69 2.79 -15.28 -12.13
N GLY A 70 3.11 -16.32 -11.37
CA GLY A 70 4.40 -16.47 -10.69
C GLY A 70 4.55 -15.75 -9.34
N VAL A 71 3.59 -14.91 -8.91
CA VAL A 71 3.69 -14.14 -7.65
C VAL A 71 3.94 -15.04 -6.44
N LYS A 72 3.12 -16.07 -6.25
CA LYS A 72 3.25 -16.97 -5.08
C LYS A 72 4.55 -17.75 -5.08
N GLU A 73 4.96 -18.22 -6.24
CA GLU A 73 6.22 -18.92 -6.45
C GLU A 73 7.40 -18.01 -6.10
N ALA A 74 7.39 -16.77 -6.59
CA ALA A 74 8.45 -15.81 -6.31
C ALA A 74 8.54 -15.47 -4.81
N LEU A 75 7.39 -15.18 -4.15
CA LEU A 75 7.37 -14.93 -2.71
C LEU A 75 7.88 -16.12 -1.91
N ARG A 76 7.48 -17.35 -2.28
CA ARG A 76 7.98 -18.57 -1.64
C ARG A 76 9.49 -18.74 -1.81
N THR A 77 10.01 -18.58 -3.03
CA THR A 77 11.45 -18.69 -3.32
C THR A 77 12.27 -17.68 -2.51
N LEU A 78 11.83 -16.43 -2.45
CA LEU A 78 12.52 -15.40 -1.66
C LEU A 78 12.55 -15.74 -0.17
N ARG A 79 11.47 -16.29 0.38
CA ARG A 79 11.47 -16.75 1.78
C ARG A 79 12.36 -17.97 2.01
N GLU A 80 12.40 -18.91 1.08
CA GLU A 80 13.32 -20.08 1.12
C GLU A 80 14.79 -19.65 1.07
N ASP A 81 15.10 -18.54 0.38
CA ASP A 81 16.42 -17.90 0.38
C ASP A 81 16.75 -17.15 1.70
N GLY A 82 15.81 -17.12 2.64
CA GLY A 82 16.01 -16.52 3.98
C GLY A 82 15.60 -15.03 4.05
N HIS A 83 14.98 -14.46 3.00
CA HIS A 83 14.47 -13.11 3.07
C HIS A 83 13.20 -13.02 3.90
N ARG A 84 13.08 -11.94 4.69
CA ARG A 84 11.82 -11.57 5.34
C ARG A 84 11.00 -10.67 4.40
N LEU A 85 9.71 -10.95 4.28
CA LEU A 85 8.83 -10.26 3.36
C LEU A 85 7.75 -9.49 4.11
N TRP A 86 7.59 -8.21 3.82
CA TRP A 86 6.55 -7.38 4.40
C TRP A 86 5.73 -6.71 3.30
N LEU A 87 4.42 -6.66 3.48
CA LEU A 87 3.54 -5.86 2.65
C LEU A 87 3.39 -4.47 3.28
N LEU A 88 3.78 -3.40 2.57
CA LEU A 88 3.56 -2.00 2.94
C LEU A 88 2.67 -1.35 1.88
N SER A 89 1.37 -1.22 2.15
CA SER A 89 0.36 -0.87 1.15
C SER A 89 -0.45 0.37 1.53
N ASN A 90 -0.60 1.30 0.58
CA ASN A 90 -1.59 2.35 0.63
C ASN A 90 -2.96 1.74 0.32
N ALA A 91 -3.70 1.37 1.35
CA ALA A 91 -4.95 0.61 1.21
C ALA A 91 -5.84 0.75 2.45
N GLN A 92 -7.04 0.21 2.36
CA GLN A 92 -8.00 0.13 3.45
C GLN A 92 -8.02 -1.28 4.05
N ARG A 93 -7.81 -1.42 5.36
CA ARG A 93 -7.82 -2.72 6.05
C ARG A 93 -9.09 -3.51 5.77
N VAL A 94 -10.23 -2.85 5.83
CA VAL A 94 -11.54 -3.46 5.61
C VAL A 94 -11.69 -4.13 4.23
N PHE A 95 -10.90 -3.72 3.24
CA PHE A 95 -10.85 -4.33 1.90
C PHE A 95 -9.74 -5.38 1.83
N THR A 96 -8.53 -4.95 2.18
CA THR A 96 -7.30 -5.69 1.94
C THR A 96 -7.23 -7.00 2.74
N ALA A 97 -7.77 -7.03 3.97
CA ALA A 97 -7.77 -8.25 4.78
C ALA A 97 -8.50 -9.40 4.06
N TYR A 98 -9.69 -9.13 3.55
CA TYR A 98 -10.47 -10.10 2.77
C TYR A 98 -9.80 -10.48 1.45
N GLU A 99 -9.26 -9.49 0.72
CA GLU A 99 -8.62 -9.71 -0.58
C GLU A 99 -7.35 -10.58 -0.43
N MET A 100 -6.55 -10.33 0.59
CA MET A 100 -5.36 -11.13 0.91
C MET A 100 -5.70 -12.58 1.24
N GLU A 101 -6.75 -12.80 2.02
CA GLU A 101 -7.26 -14.13 2.36
C GLU A 101 -7.77 -14.84 1.10
N ALA A 102 -8.63 -14.19 0.32
CA ALA A 102 -9.20 -14.74 -0.92
C ALA A 102 -8.13 -15.12 -1.96
N LEU A 103 -7.05 -14.34 -2.04
CA LEU A 103 -5.90 -14.62 -2.89
C LEU A 103 -4.91 -15.62 -2.28
N GLY A 104 -5.06 -15.99 -1.00
CA GLY A 104 -4.14 -16.86 -0.27
C GLY A 104 -2.74 -16.27 -0.17
N LEU A 105 -2.65 -14.97 0.14
CA LEU A 105 -1.40 -14.22 0.27
C LEU A 105 -1.03 -13.92 1.74
N THR A 106 -1.97 -14.07 2.67
CA THR A 106 -1.77 -13.67 4.08
C THR A 106 -0.52 -14.31 4.67
N ASP A 107 -0.33 -15.61 4.43
CA ASP A 107 0.80 -16.38 4.97
C ASP A 107 2.12 -16.21 4.16
N CYS A 108 2.06 -15.44 3.06
CA CYS A 108 3.25 -15.19 2.25
C CYS A 108 4.15 -14.08 2.84
N PHE A 109 3.64 -13.32 3.83
CA PHE A 109 4.33 -12.17 4.42
C PHE A 109 4.58 -12.39 5.92
N ASP A 110 5.71 -11.91 6.40
CA ASP A 110 6.08 -11.90 7.82
C ASP A 110 5.42 -10.74 8.58
N GLY A 111 4.84 -9.77 7.87
CA GLY A 111 4.04 -8.68 8.39
C GLY A 111 3.28 -7.95 7.28
N ILE A 112 2.08 -7.44 7.62
CA ILE A 112 1.18 -6.76 6.68
C ILE A 112 0.82 -5.39 7.25
N TYR A 113 1.34 -4.33 6.61
CA TYR A 113 1.21 -2.93 6.98
C TYR A 113 0.27 -2.24 6.00
N ILE A 114 -0.87 -1.82 6.48
CA ILE A 114 -1.92 -1.16 5.68
C ILE A 114 -2.09 0.27 6.18
N SER A 115 -2.00 1.25 5.30
CA SER A 115 -1.99 2.67 5.64
C SER A 115 -3.16 3.13 6.52
N SER A 116 -4.36 2.58 6.30
CA SER A 116 -5.54 2.91 7.12
C SER A 116 -5.40 2.53 8.60
N ASP A 117 -4.53 1.58 8.96
CA ASP A 117 -4.28 1.20 10.36
C ASP A 117 -3.33 2.20 11.05
N TYR A 118 -2.52 2.91 10.26
CA TYR A 118 -1.47 3.81 10.76
C TYR A 118 -1.86 5.28 10.65
N GLY A 119 -2.97 5.61 10.00
CA GLY A 119 -3.43 6.99 9.80
C GLY A 119 -2.52 7.83 8.89
N CYS A 120 -1.56 7.20 8.22
CA CYS A 120 -0.67 7.82 7.24
C CYS A 120 -0.34 6.83 6.12
N ARG A 121 -0.03 7.35 4.93
CA ARG A 121 0.24 6.56 3.73
C ARG A 121 1.56 6.97 3.07
N LYS A 122 2.16 6.09 2.29
CA LYS A 122 3.32 6.42 1.47
C LYS A 122 3.02 7.66 0.59
N PRO A 123 3.95 8.59 0.42
CA PRO A 123 5.36 8.54 0.78
C PRO A 123 5.70 9.07 2.19
N ASP A 124 4.72 9.23 3.10
CA ASP A 124 4.95 9.69 4.47
C ASP A 124 5.98 8.79 5.17
N ARG A 125 7.07 9.39 5.62
CA ARG A 125 8.17 8.68 6.27
C ARG A 125 7.72 7.90 7.50
N ARG A 126 6.73 8.39 8.25
CA ARG A 126 6.21 7.74 9.45
C ARG A 126 5.68 6.32 9.18
N PHE A 127 5.13 6.10 7.98
CA PHE A 127 4.63 4.78 7.62
C PHE A 127 5.76 3.77 7.34
N PHE A 128 6.88 4.21 6.75
CA PHE A 128 8.08 3.39 6.61
C PHE A 128 8.77 3.16 7.95
N ASP A 129 8.91 4.21 8.76
CA ASP A 129 9.55 4.13 10.08
C ASP A 129 8.79 3.19 11.04
N ALA A 130 7.45 3.12 10.93
CA ALA A 130 6.63 2.17 11.69
C ALA A 130 7.05 0.73 11.39
N LEU A 131 7.10 0.33 10.11
CA LEU A 131 7.55 -1.01 9.70
C LEU A 131 8.98 -1.27 10.16
N LEU A 132 9.92 -0.37 9.85
CA LEU A 132 11.34 -0.56 10.15
C LEU A 132 11.57 -0.72 11.65
N THR A 133 10.91 0.10 12.47
CA THR A 133 11.01 0.06 13.94
C THR A 133 10.40 -1.21 14.51
N GLU A 134 9.18 -1.56 14.10
CA GLU A 134 8.49 -2.75 14.62
C GLU A 134 9.23 -4.04 14.24
N GLN A 135 9.88 -4.08 13.09
CA GLN A 135 10.61 -5.24 12.62
C GLN A 135 12.08 -5.25 13.04
N GLY A 136 12.57 -4.15 13.64
CA GLY A 136 13.97 -4.01 14.05
C GLY A 136 14.94 -4.10 12.88
N VAL A 137 14.57 -3.49 11.73
CA VAL A 137 15.35 -3.51 10.48
C VAL A 137 15.93 -2.13 10.23
N ARG A 138 17.20 -2.08 9.87
CA ARG A 138 17.84 -0.84 9.43
C ARG A 138 17.45 -0.55 7.98
N PRO A 139 17.22 0.73 7.62
CA PRO A 139 16.79 1.09 6.26
C PRO A 139 17.70 0.52 5.15
N GLU A 140 19.01 0.56 5.36
CA GLU A 140 20.02 0.05 4.40
C GLU A 140 19.98 -1.47 4.21
N GLU A 141 19.34 -2.22 5.10
CA GLU A 141 19.12 -3.67 5.00
C GLU A 141 17.82 -4.03 4.30
N ALA A 142 17.02 -3.02 3.93
CA ALA A 142 15.72 -3.19 3.32
C ALA A 142 15.69 -2.73 1.86
N LEU A 143 14.91 -3.44 1.05
CA LEU A 143 14.63 -3.08 -0.34
C LEU A 143 13.13 -2.76 -0.47
N MET A 144 12.81 -1.50 -0.78
CA MET A 144 11.45 -1.13 -1.16
C MET A 144 11.20 -1.50 -2.61
N ILE A 145 10.14 -2.28 -2.84
CA ILE A 145 9.73 -2.73 -4.17
C ILE A 145 8.33 -2.19 -4.43
N GLY A 146 8.15 -1.48 -5.54
CA GLY A 146 6.86 -0.89 -5.87
C GLY A 146 6.75 -0.43 -7.31
N ASN A 147 5.53 -0.02 -7.69
CA ASN A 147 5.20 0.39 -9.05
C ASN A 147 4.76 1.87 -9.16
N ASP A 148 4.97 2.65 -8.11
CA ASP A 148 4.63 4.06 -8.04
C ASP A 148 5.87 4.86 -7.62
N LEU A 149 6.39 5.69 -8.55
CA LEU A 149 7.60 6.49 -8.30
C LEU A 149 7.41 7.53 -7.20
N GLN A 150 6.21 8.09 -7.08
CA GLN A 150 5.94 9.17 -6.13
C GLN A 150 5.68 8.67 -4.71
N THR A 151 5.13 7.49 -4.57
CA THR A 151 4.78 6.93 -3.24
C THR A 151 5.76 5.87 -2.79
N ASP A 152 5.99 4.83 -3.59
CA ASP A 152 6.85 3.71 -3.22
C ASP A 152 8.33 4.10 -3.25
N ILE A 153 8.77 4.59 -4.39
CA ILE A 153 10.19 4.83 -4.64
C ILE A 153 10.67 6.08 -3.90
N ALA A 154 9.95 7.20 -4.03
CA ALA A 154 10.31 8.42 -3.30
C ALA A 154 10.25 8.20 -1.78
N GLY A 155 9.21 7.52 -1.27
CA GLY A 155 9.08 7.21 0.15
C GLY A 155 10.17 6.28 0.67
N GLY A 156 10.49 5.20 -0.07
CA GLY A 156 11.57 4.28 0.29
C GLY A 156 12.93 4.97 0.35
N ARG A 157 13.26 5.81 -0.64
CA ARG A 157 14.49 6.61 -0.65
C ARG A 157 14.55 7.60 0.51
N ASN A 158 13.46 8.31 0.78
CA ASN A 158 13.38 9.24 1.91
C ASN A 158 13.53 8.52 3.26
N ALA A 159 13.13 7.26 3.33
CA ALA A 159 13.36 6.39 4.50
C ALA A 159 14.79 5.83 4.58
N GLY A 160 15.62 5.99 3.54
CA GLY A 160 17.00 5.48 3.48
C GLY A 160 17.10 4.04 2.97
N MET A 161 16.05 3.49 2.39
CA MET A 161 16.03 2.15 1.82
C MET A 161 16.60 2.15 0.40
N LYS A 162 17.13 1.02 -0.07
CA LYS A 162 17.29 0.75 -1.50
C LYS A 162 15.91 0.59 -2.15
N THR A 163 15.81 0.88 -3.45
CA THR A 163 14.54 0.88 -4.17
C THR A 163 14.60 0.09 -5.47
N LEU A 164 13.55 -0.70 -5.74
CA LEU A 164 13.33 -1.39 -7.01
C LEU A 164 11.98 -0.97 -7.58
N TYR A 165 12.01 -0.26 -8.69
CA TYR A 165 10.80 0.13 -9.42
C TYR A 165 10.39 -0.94 -10.42
N ILE A 166 9.13 -1.37 -10.35
CA ILE A 166 8.51 -2.29 -11.31
C ILE A 166 7.59 -1.46 -12.21
N HIS A 167 8.04 -1.15 -13.42
CA HIS A 167 7.19 -0.48 -14.40
C HIS A 167 6.25 -1.49 -15.05
N SER A 168 4.96 -1.36 -14.82
CA SER A 168 3.92 -2.27 -15.31
C SER A 168 2.70 -1.50 -15.82
N ASN A 169 1.75 -2.22 -16.38
CA ASN A 169 0.47 -1.65 -16.79
C ASN A 169 -0.38 -1.08 -15.63
N LEU A 170 0.04 -1.25 -14.38
CA LEU A 170 -0.59 -0.67 -13.19
C LEU A 170 0.22 0.51 -12.63
N SER A 171 1.36 0.86 -13.22
CA SER A 171 2.11 2.06 -12.82
C SER A 171 1.32 3.32 -13.17
N PRO A 172 1.34 4.35 -12.29
CA PRO A 172 0.64 5.60 -12.55
C PRO A 172 1.14 6.28 -13.83
N ALA A 173 0.22 6.84 -14.63
CA ALA A 173 0.58 7.58 -15.84
C ALA A 173 1.45 8.84 -15.54
N ALA A 174 1.37 9.38 -14.32
CA ALA A 174 2.23 10.47 -13.87
C ALA A 174 3.71 10.09 -13.77
N ASP A 175 4.03 8.81 -13.67
CA ASP A 175 5.40 8.31 -13.58
C ASP A 175 6.17 8.52 -14.90
N GLU A 176 5.49 8.44 -16.05
CA GLU A 176 6.11 8.73 -17.36
C GLU A 176 6.62 10.17 -17.45
N ALA A 177 5.89 11.13 -16.85
CA ALA A 177 6.30 12.53 -16.80
C ALA A 177 7.45 12.74 -15.80
N ALA A 178 7.40 12.08 -14.64
CA ALA A 178 8.44 12.17 -13.61
C ALA A 178 9.79 11.58 -14.08
N GLU A 179 9.75 10.53 -14.90
CA GLU A 179 10.95 9.93 -15.51
C GLU A 179 11.64 10.88 -16.49
N SER A 180 10.87 11.66 -17.27
CA SER A 180 11.41 12.63 -18.22
C SER A 180 12.17 13.76 -17.54
N ASP A 181 11.80 14.10 -16.29
CA ASP A 181 12.44 15.16 -15.51
C ASP A 181 13.67 14.69 -14.70
N GLY A 182 13.97 13.37 -14.71
CA GLY A 182 15.13 12.80 -14.00
C GLY A 182 15.04 12.85 -12.47
N ALA A 183 13.87 13.23 -11.93
CA ALA A 183 13.69 13.51 -10.49
C ALA A 183 13.41 12.26 -9.64
N ALA A 184 12.98 11.16 -10.24
CA ALA A 184 12.48 9.98 -9.54
C ALA A 184 13.31 8.72 -9.84
N GLY A 185 14.64 8.77 -9.69
CA GLY A 185 15.51 7.63 -9.94
C GLY A 185 15.39 6.55 -8.87
N ALA A 186 14.79 5.38 -9.18
CA ALA A 186 14.97 4.18 -8.40
C ALA A 186 16.42 3.67 -8.55
N ASP A 187 16.94 2.98 -7.50
CA ASP A 187 18.27 2.36 -7.58
C ASP A 187 18.30 1.22 -8.61
N TYR A 188 17.16 0.54 -8.75
CA TYR A 188 16.98 -0.57 -9.70
C TYR A 188 15.61 -0.46 -10.37
N ARG A 189 15.53 -1.04 -11.60
CA ARG A 189 14.30 -1.05 -12.40
C ARG A 189 14.09 -2.40 -13.08
N VAL A 190 12.83 -2.81 -13.21
CA VAL A 190 12.37 -3.93 -14.02
C VAL A 190 11.19 -3.47 -14.87
N GLU A 191 11.17 -3.88 -16.14
CA GLU A 191 10.07 -3.63 -17.06
C GLU A 191 9.12 -4.82 -17.09
N GLY A 192 7.82 -4.52 -17.04
CA GLY A 192 6.75 -5.53 -17.05
C GLY A 192 6.48 -6.15 -15.68
N ALA A 193 5.51 -7.06 -15.65
CA ALA A 193 5.05 -7.76 -14.46
C ALA A 193 5.33 -9.28 -14.52
N ASP A 194 6.44 -9.67 -15.14
CA ASP A 194 6.93 -11.04 -15.11
C ASP A 194 7.62 -11.30 -13.76
N TRP A 195 6.94 -12.03 -12.90
CA TRP A 195 7.40 -12.27 -11.54
C TRP A 195 8.59 -13.24 -11.45
N PHE A 196 8.89 -14.01 -12.48
CA PHE A 196 10.11 -14.81 -12.54
C PHE A 196 11.33 -13.91 -12.77
N GLU A 197 11.23 -12.93 -13.67
CA GLU A 197 12.30 -11.95 -13.88
C GLU A 197 12.46 -10.98 -12.69
N ILE A 198 11.34 -10.59 -12.05
CA ILE A 198 11.36 -9.74 -10.84
C ILE A 198 12.07 -10.48 -9.69
N GLU A 199 11.69 -11.72 -9.41
CA GLU A 199 12.33 -12.57 -8.37
C GLU A 199 13.83 -12.71 -8.61
N LYS A 200 14.22 -13.07 -9.82
CA LYS A 200 15.62 -13.17 -10.22
C LYS A 200 16.38 -11.85 -9.97
N ARG A 201 15.77 -10.72 -10.35
CA ARG A 201 16.36 -9.39 -10.14
C ARG A 201 16.54 -9.05 -8.66
N ILE A 202 15.56 -9.37 -7.82
CA ILE A 202 15.64 -9.19 -6.36
C ILE A 202 16.83 -9.98 -5.81
N ARG A 203 16.97 -11.26 -6.17
CA ARG A 203 18.09 -12.12 -5.75
C ARG A 203 19.45 -11.55 -6.15
N GLU A 204 19.60 -11.05 -7.38
CA GLU A 204 20.82 -10.39 -7.86
C GLU A 204 21.17 -9.14 -7.03
N ILE A 205 20.18 -8.34 -6.64
CA ILE A 205 20.36 -7.15 -5.81
C ILE A 205 20.82 -7.54 -4.41
N CYS A 206 20.17 -8.53 -3.80
CA CYS A 206 20.48 -8.99 -2.45
C CYS A 206 21.86 -9.66 -2.34
N LEU A 207 22.34 -10.31 -3.42
CA LEU A 207 23.69 -10.90 -3.45
C LEU A 207 24.84 -9.87 -3.56
N ARG A 208 24.53 -8.64 -3.97
CA ARG A 208 25.53 -7.56 -4.17
C ARG A 208 25.60 -6.55 -3.03
N GLY A 209 24.69 -6.65 -2.10
CA GLY A 209 24.56 -5.74 -0.93
C GLY A 209 25.09 -6.35 0.32
#